data_bb5098909d96ec29d1e98772bccb5a27
#
_entry.id   bb5098909d96ec29d1e98772bccb5a27
#
_cell.length_a   1.000
_cell.length_b   1.000
_cell.length_c   1.000
_cell.angle_alpha   90.00
_cell.angle_beta   90.00
_cell.angle_gamma   90.00
#
_symmetry.space_group_name_H-M   'P 1'
#
loop_
_entity.id
_entity.type
_entity.pdbx_description
1 polymer ?
#
loop_
_entity_poly.entity_id
_entity_poly.type
_entity_poly.pdbx_seq_one_letter_code
_entity_poly.pdbx_strand_id
1 'polypeptide(L)'
;ELIGAQARNTLPAALTDPKVVGPLMMSVWQRATAVADKYNEPGKFTTIIGFEWTSTPNGDNLHRNVLLRDGHDKARQVFPFTSWESPDPQELWNWMEAYEKRTGGRALAIPHNANLSNGRMFAAEAFDGTPLTAAYAERRRRFEPLQEIVQTKGASESHTMISTNDEFLEYGLAGWELGNLTLQGEPLSKAMMPTGYVRTGLLRGLEHPLGQFGIFQQE
;
A
#
# COMPACT_ATOMS: atom_id res chain seq x y z
N GLU A 1 7.48 20.32 -10.75
CA GLU A 1 8.92 19.95 -10.77
C GLU A 1 9.28 18.95 -9.66
N LEU A 2 8.89 19.16 -8.39
CA LEU A 2 9.22 18.26 -7.28
C LEU A 2 8.67 16.84 -7.46
N ILE A 3 7.42 16.68 -7.87
CA ILE A 3 6.79 15.37 -8.12
C ILE A 3 7.55 14.59 -9.20
N GLY A 4 7.92 15.26 -10.29
CA GLY A 4 8.71 14.64 -11.35
C GLY A 4 10.15 14.31 -10.92
N ALA A 5 10.74 15.09 -10.03
CA ALA A 5 12.06 14.80 -9.46
C ALA A 5 12.00 13.61 -8.50
N GLN A 6 10.93 13.50 -7.71
CA GLN A 6 10.68 12.36 -6.85
C GLN A 6 10.51 11.07 -7.67
N ALA A 7 9.67 11.10 -8.71
CA ALA A 7 9.42 9.95 -9.58
C ALA A 7 10.71 9.47 -10.29
N ARG A 8 11.66 10.37 -10.56
CA ARG A 8 12.96 10.05 -11.16
C ARG A 8 14.08 9.81 -10.15
N ASN A 9 13.77 9.88 -8.86
CA ASN A 9 14.77 9.81 -7.77
C ASN A 9 15.91 10.83 -7.91
N THR A 10 15.57 12.05 -8.34
CA THR A 10 16.52 13.16 -8.58
C THR A 10 16.30 14.35 -7.64
N LEU A 11 15.62 14.12 -6.50
CA LEU A 11 15.47 15.16 -5.49
C LEU A 11 16.83 15.55 -4.90
N PRO A 12 17.04 16.84 -4.59
CA PRO A 12 18.25 17.27 -3.88
C PRO A 12 18.44 16.56 -2.54
N ALA A 13 19.68 16.27 -2.18
CA ALA A 13 20.01 15.63 -0.89
C ALA A 13 19.44 16.38 0.32
N ALA A 14 19.33 17.68 0.26
CA ALA A 14 18.69 18.50 1.30
C ALA A 14 17.22 18.12 1.57
N LEU A 15 16.55 17.43 0.64
CA LEU A 15 15.16 16.96 0.75
C LEU A 15 15.04 15.45 0.95
N THR A 16 16.15 14.71 0.87
CA THR A 16 16.14 13.24 0.92
C THR A 16 17.12 12.68 1.96
N ASP A 17 18.15 13.44 2.40
CA ASP A 17 19.06 12.97 3.43
C ASP A 17 18.33 12.86 4.78
N PRO A 18 18.21 11.64 5.34
CA PRO A 18 17.52 11.42 6.62
C PRO A 18 18.11 12.23 7.77
N LYS A 19 19.39 12.59 7.71
CA LYS A 19 20.06 13.42 8.74
C LYS A 19 19.57 14.87 8.70
N VAL A 20 19.20 15.35 7.52
CA VAL A 20 18.72 16.73 7.31
C VAL A 20 17.21 16.81 7.55
N VAL A 21 16.44 15.94 6.91
CA VAL A 21 14.97 16.00 6.96
C VAL A 21 14.37 15.23 8.14
N GLY A 22 15.06 14.23 8.66
CA GLY A 22 14.56 13.34 9.71
C GLY A 22 14.08 14.07 10.96
N PRO A 23 14.84 15.01 11.55
CA PRO A 23 14.40 15.76 12.73
C PRO A 23 13.11 16.57 12.48
N LEU A 24 13.00 17.21 11.30
CA LEU A 24 11.79 17.94 10.92
C LEU A 24 10.60 17.01 10.75
N MET A 25 10.78 15.94 9.99
CA MET A 25 9.72 14.97 9.73
C MET A 25 9.26 14.28 11.01
N MET A 26 10.19 13.93 11.91
CA MET A 26 9.85 13.40 13.23
C MET A 26 9.02 14.39 14.05
N SER A 27 9.38 15.68 14.04
CA SER A 27 8.61 16.70 14.76
C SER A 27 7.19 16.85 14.19
N VAL A 28 7.05 16.78 12.87
CA VAL A 28 5.73 16.81 12.18
C VAL A 28 4.93 15.57 12.55
N TRP A 29 5.53 14.39 12.51
CA TRP A 29 4.89 13.13 12.90
C TRP A 29 4.39 13.17 14.35
N GLN A 30 5.23 13.59 15.27
CA GLN A 30 4.86 13.69 16.70
C GLN A 30 3.71 14.69 16.92
N ARG A 31 3.71 15.79 16.20
CA ARG A 31 2.59 16.77 16.26
C ARG A 31 1.31 16.18 15.67
N ALA A 32 1.38 15.51 14.51
CA ALA A 32 0.23 14.92 13.86
C ALA A 32 -0.43 13.86 14.75
N THR A 33 0.37 12.96 15.34
CA THR A 33 -0.12 11.93 16.24
C THR A 33 -0.70 12.51 17.54
N ALA A 34 -0.10 13.58 18.09
CA ALA A 34 -0.64 14.27 19.26
C ALA A 34 -1.97 14.98 18.96
N VAL A 35 -2.11 15.56 17.77
CA VAL A 35 -3.37 16.19 17.34
C VAL A 35 -4.45 15.13 17.16
N ALA A 36 -4.12 13.99 16.54
CA ALA A 36 -5.07 12.89 16.41
C ALA A 36 -5.59 12.44 17.77
N ASP A 37 -4.71 12.20 18.73
CA ASP A 37 -5.08 11.82 20.10
C ASP A 37 -5.95 12.87 20.81
N LYS A 38 -5.60 14.13 20.64
CA LYS A 38 -6.37 15.25 21.23
C LYS A 38 -7.84 15.27 20.79
N TYR A 39 -8.10 14.89 19.53
CA TYR A 39 -9.46 14.89 18.97
C TYR A 39 -10.13 13.51 19.01
N ASN A 40 -9.45 12.51 19.54
CA ASN A 40 -10.06 11.19 19.74
C ASN A 40 -10.99 11.22 20.94
N GLU A 41 -12.30 11.21 20.68
CA GLU A 41 -13.34 11.19 21.70
C GLU A 41 -14.19 9.93 21.51
N PRO A 42 -13.85 8.80 22.17
CA PRO A 42 -14.54 7.53 21.98
C PRO A 42 -16.06 7.64 22.17
N GLY A 43 -16.81 7.10 21.22
CA GLY A 43 -18.27 7.19 21.19
C GLY A 43 -18.84 8.45 20.50
N LYS A 44 -17.99 9.43 20.18
CA LYS A 44 -18.41 10.63 19.42
C LYS A 44 -17.60 10.83 18.14
N PHE A 45 -16.29 10.81 18.24
CA PHE A 45 -15.38 10.97 17.12
C PHE A 45 -14.14 10.11 17.32
N THR A 46 -13.89 9.22 16.39
CA THR A 46 -12.72 8.35 16.42
C THR A 46 -11.66 8.84 15.45
N THR A 47 -10.44 9.02 15.94
CA THR A 47 -9.26 9.26 15.12
C THR A 47 -8.44 7.97 15.00
N ILE A 48 -7.86 7.75 13.84
CA ILE A 48 -6.93 6.65 13.59
C ILE A 48 -5.61 7.26 13.15
N ILE A 49 -4.54 6.97 13.87
CA ILE A 49 -3.19 7.38 13.51
C ILE A 49 -2.70 6.50 12.37
N GLY A 50 -2.18 7.11 11.33
CA GLY A 50 -1.66 6.36 10.18
C GLY A 50 -0.79 7.22 9.27
N PHE A 51 -0.18 6.57 8.30
CA PHE A 51 0.60 7.21 7.25
C PHE A 51 0.50 6.41 5.96
N GLU A 52 0.77 7.05 4.84
CA GLU A 52 0.90 6.36 3.56
C GLU A 52 2.36 5.98 3.30
N TRP A 53 2.59 4.69 3.10
CA TRP A 53 3.84 4.19 2.55
C TRP A 53 3.73 4.19 1.01
N THR A 54 4.38 5.17 0.39
CA THR A 54 4.23 5.51 -1.03
C THR A 54 5.34 4.83 -1.85
N SER A 55 5.27 3.52 -2.02
CA SER A 55 6.21 2.78 -2.85
C SER A 55 5.76 2.80 -4.32
N THR A 56 6.64 3.30 -5.20
CA THR A 56 6.33 3.49 -6.62
C THR A 56 7.52 3.04 -7.49
N PRO A 57 7.95 1.77 -7.40
CA PRO A 57 9.09 1.27 -8.17
C PRO A 57 8.79 1.34 -9.67
N ASN A 58 9.60 2.08 -10.42
CA ASN A 58 9.43 2.30 -11.87
C ASN A 58 8.07 2.92 -12.27
N GLY A 59 7.40 3.60 -11.34
CA GLY A 59 6.05 4.15 -11.56
C GLY A 59 4.91 3.21 -11.16
N ASP A 60 5.19 1.96 -10.82
CA ASP A 60 4.18 0.96 -10.45
C ASP A 60 3.69 1.20 -9.02
N ASN A 61 2.40 1.38 -8.83
CA ASN A 61 1.81 1.66 -7.53
C ASN A 61 1.83 0.42 -6.62
N LEU A 62 2.60 0.52 -5.54
CA LEU A 62 2.57 -0.43 -4.43
C LEU A 62 2.23 0.25 -3.10
N HIS A 63 1.48 1.34 -3.14
CA HIS A 63 1.13 2.16 -1.97
C HIS A 63 0.30 1.39 -0.94
N ARG A 64 0.53 1.67 0.34
CA ARG A 64 -0.25 1.16 1.48
C ARG A 64 -0.55 2.27 2.46
N ASN A 65 -1.79 2.37 2.89
CA ASN A 65 -2.15 3.14 4.08
C ASN A 65 -1.85 2.28 5.31
N VAL A 66 -0.86 2.67 6.10
CA VAL A 66 -0.52 2.00 7.36
C VAL A 66 -1.31 2.65 8.48
N LEU A 67 -2.08 1.85 9.20
CA LEU A 67 -2.91 2.28 10.32
C LEU A 67 -2.36 1.68 11.62
N LEU A 68 -2.25 2.53 12.65
CA LEU A 68 -1.86 2.14 13.99
C LEU A 68 -3.11 2.13 14.88
N ARG A 69 -3.37 1.01 15.55
CA ARG A 69 -4.49 0.91 16.50
C ARG A 69 -4.31 1.82 17.72
N ASP A 70 -3.07 2.16 17.99
CA ASP A 70 -2.65 2.76 19.26
C ASP A 70 -2.59 4.29 19.14
N GLY A 71 -2.61 4.96 20.29
CA GLY A 71 -2.55 6.41 20.38
C GLY A 71 -1.14 6.99 20.24
N HIS A 72 -1.04 8.29 20.50
CA HIS A 72 0.20 9.07 20.40
C HIS A 72 1.35 8.50 21.22
N ASP A 73 1.07 7.97 22.43
CA ASP A 73 2.07 7.44 23.35
C ASP A 73 2.95 6.36 22.71
N LYS A 74 2.38 5.51 21.87
CA LYS A 74 3.10 4.48 21.12
C LYS A 74 3.56 4.96 19.75
N ALA A 75 2.69 5.64 19.00
CA ALA A 75 3.01 6.09 17.64
C ALA A 75 4.22 7.04 17.59
N ARG A 76 4.41 7.90 18.60
CA ARG A 76 5.55 8.83 18.69
C ARG A 76 6.90 8.18 18.90
N GLN A 77 6.94 6.88 19.28
CA GLN A 77 8.18 6.14 19.55
C GLN A 77 8.87 5.67 18.26
N VAL A 78 8.18 5.74 17.14
CA VAL A 78 8.69 5.31 15.85
C VAL A 78 8.57 6.44 14.83
N PHE A 79 9.37 6.35 13.78
CA PHE A 79 9.20 7.16 12.59
C PHE A 79 8.53 6.30 11.51
N PRO A 80 7.58 6.84 10.72
CA PRO A 80 6.98 6.14 9.60
C PRO A 80 8.02 5.58 8.63
N PHE A 81 7.88 4.31 8.26
CA PHE A 81 8.73 3.69 7.25
C PHE A 81 8.48 4.32 5.89
N THR A 82 9.53 4.60 5.16
CA THR A 82 9.45 5.27 3.86
C THR A 82 9.91 4.36 2.73
N SER A 83 9.38 4.57 1.53
CA SER A 83 9.84 3.86 0.33
C SER A 83 11.27 4.24 -0.09
N TRP A 84 11.87 5.28 0.51
CA TRP A 84 13.30 5.60 0.34
C TRP A 84 14.20 4.64 1.11
N GLU A 85 13.71 4.07 2.21
CA GLU A 85 14.41 3.03 2.96
C GLU A 85 14.32 1.70 2.22
N SER A 86 13.13 1.33 1.75
CA SER A 86 12.93 0.20 0.83
C SER A 86 11.58 0.30 0.11
N PRO A 87 11.52 -0.02 -1.19
CA PRO A 87 10.27 -0.15 -1.94
C PRO A 87 9.59 -1.51 -1.76
N ASP A 88 10.20 -2.47 -1.06
CA ASP A 88 9.70 -3.82 -0.86
C ASP A 88 8.63 -3.88 0.24
N PRO A 89 7.41 -4.37 -0.04
CA PRO A 89 6.37 -4.56 0.97
C PRO A 89 6.79 -5.45 2.16
N GLN A 90 7.69 -6.40 1.99
CA GLN A 90 8.17 -7.23 3.08
C GLN A 90 8.97 -6.44 4.11
N GLU A 91 9.71 -5.41 3.68
CA GLU A 91 10.42 -4.51 4.58
C GLU A 91 9.45 -3.61 5.35
N LEU A 92 8.34 -3.19 4.73
CA LEU A 92 7.26 -2.55 5.46
C LEU A 92 6.69 -3.48 6.55
N TRP A 93 6.45 -4.75 6.25
CA TRP A 93 5.98 -5.71 7.26
C TRP A 93 7.03 -5.95 8.36
N ASN A 94 8.32 -5.96 8.05
CA ASN A 94 9.40 -6.01 9.05
C ASN A 94 9.33 -4.80 10.00
N TRP A 95 9.11 -3.61 9.45
CA TRP A 95 8.92 -2.39 10.26
C TRP A 95 7.67 -2.50 11.16
N MET A 96 6.55 -3.02 10.63
CA MET A 96 5.32 -3.20 11.41
C MET A 96 5.52 -4.21 12.55
N GLU A 97 6.21 -5.31 12.31
CA GLU A 97 6.58 -6.28 13.36
C GLU A 97 7.46 -5.63 14.43
N ALA A 98 8.44 -4.84 14.03
CA ALA A 98 9.32 -4.12 14.94
C ALA A 98 8.55 -3.09 15.77
N TYR A 99 7.59 -2.37 15.18
CA TYR A 99 6.68 -1.48 15.89
C TYR A 99 5.89 -2.23 16.96
N GLU A 100 5.24 -3.34 16.59
CA GLU A 100 4.45 -4.14 17.53
C GLU A 100 5.31 -4.70 18.69
N LYS A 101 6.49 -5.22 18.36
CA LYS A 101 7.44 -5.76 19.35
C LYS A 101 7.94 -4.68 20.30
N ARG A 102 8.27 -3.49 19.78
CA ARG A 102 8.82 -2.38 20.57
C ARG A 102 7.80 -1.74 21.49
N THR A 103 6.57 -1.56 21.00
CA THR A 103 5.56 -0.72 21.66
C THR A 103 4.46 -1.52 22.34
N GLY A 104 4.33 -2.83 22.02
CA GLY A 104 3.15 -3.63 22.35
C GLY A 104 1.90 -3.16 21.61
N GLY A 105 2.06 -2.41 20.53
CA GLY A 105 0.99 -1.91 19.69
C GLY A 105 0.50 -2.91 18.66
N ARG A 106 -0.32 -2.43 17.73
CA ARG A 106 -0.81 -3.18 16.57
C ARG A 106 -0.83 -2.28 15.33
N ALA A 107 -0.45 -2.86 14.19
CA ALA A 107 -0.49 -2.18 12.91
C ALA A 107 -1.15 -3.06 11.84
N LEU A 108 -1.81 -2.42 10.88
CA LEU A 108 -2.24 -3.05 9.63
C LEU A 108 -1.96 -2.11 8.47
N ALA A 109 -1.87 -2.66 7.27
CA ALA A 109 -1.71 -1.90 6.05
C ALA A 109 -2.86 -2.20 5.08
N ILE A 110 -3.30 -1.18 4.34
CA ILE A 110 -4.35 -1.31 3.32
C ILE A 110 -3.73 -0.94 1.98
N PRO A 111 -3.41 -1.93 1.13
CA PRO A 111 -3.02 -1.65 -0.24
C PRO A 111 -4.13 -0.95 -1.01
N HIS A 112 -3.76 -0.03 -1.89
CA HIS A 112 -4.73 0.71 -2.70
C HIS A 112 -4.20 0.97 -4.11
N ASN A 113 -5.13 1.34 -5.03
CA ASN A 113 -4.84 1.54 -6.44
C ASN A 113 -4.08 0.37 -7.10
N ALA A 114 -4.53 -0.85 -6.88
CA ALA A 114 -3.96 -2.02 -7.53
C ALA A 114 -4.03 -1.94 -9.06
N ASN A 115 -5.05 -1.25 -9.61
CA ASN A 115 -5.18 -0.94 -11.05
C ASN A 115 -3.97 -0.19 -11.63
N LEU A 116 -3.21 0.54 -10.83
CA LEU A 116 -2.03 1.30 -11.25
C LEU A 116 -0.70 0.61 -10.88
N SER A 117 -0.74 -0.67 -10.49
CA SER A 117 0.43 -1.41 -10.05
C SER A 117 1.21 -2.10 -11.16
N ASN A 118 0.81 -1.94 -12.41
CA ASN A 118 1.36 -2.69 -13.54
C ASN A 118 1.37 -4.22 -13.29
N GLY A 119 0.33 -4.72 -12.64
CA GLY A 119 0.21 -6.13 -12.28
C GLY A 119 1.03 -6.59 -11.06
N ARG A 120 1.74 -5.71 -10.37
CA ARG A 120 2.62 -6.09 -9.27
C ARG A 120 1.91 -6.28 -7.93
N MET A 121 0.70 -5.71 -7.77
CA MET A 121 0.00 -5.80 -6.48
C MET A 121 -0.32 -7.24 -6.06
N PHE A 122 -0.65 -8.09 -7.03
CA PHE A 122 -0.98 -9.51 -6.81
C PHE A 122 -0.07 -10.44 -7.62
N ALA A 123 1.20 -10.06 -7.80
CA ALA A 123 2.18 -10.88 -8.51
C ALA A 123 2.33 -12.27 -7.85
N ALA A 124 2.66 -13.27 -8.66
CA ALA A 124 2.92 -14.63 -8.20
C ALA A 124 4.30 -14.82 -7.56
N GLU A 125 5.11 -13.77 -7.57
CA GLU A 125 6.46 -13.72 -7.02
C GLU A 125 6.55 -12.60 -5.99
N ALA A 126 7.46 -12.74 -5.05
CA ALA A 126 7.82 -11.69 -4.10
C ALA A 126 8.50 -10.51 -4.83
N PHE A 127 8.74 -9.42 -4.12
CA PHE A 127 9.31 -8.20 -4.71
C PHE A 127 10.69 -8.41 -5.36
N ASP A 128 11.48 -9.32 -4.83
CA ASP A 128 12.81 -9.72 -5.32
C ASP A 128 12.78 -10.78 -6.44
N GLY A 129 11.59 -11.18 -6.90
CA GLY A 129 11.39 -12.19 -7.94
C GLY A 129 11.45 -13.63 -7.44
N THR A 130 11.56 -13.88 -6.14
CA THR A 130 11.51 -15.22 -5.59
C THR A 130 10.08 -15.75 -5.53
N PRO A 131 9.86 -17.08 -5.65
CA PRO A 131 8.53 -17.66 -5.53
C PRO A 131 7.90 -17.35 -4.17
N LEU A 132 6.58 -17.09 -4.15
CA LEU A 132 5.84 -16.92 -2.92
C LEU A 132 5.91 -18.17 -2.05
N THR A 133 6.06 -17.97 -0.74
CA THR A 133 6.08 -19.05 0.26
C THR A 133 4.83 -18.97 1.14
N ALA A 134 4.51 -20.06 1.85
CA ALA A 134 3.46 -20.06 2.85
C ALA A 134 3.70 -19.01 3.95
N ALA A 135 4.97 -18.82 4.35
CA ALA A 135 5.34 -17.79 5.31
C ALA A 135 5.08 -16.37 4.78
N TYR A 136 5.36 -16.11 3.49
CA TYR A 136 5.01 -14.83 2.85
C TYR A 136 3.49 -14.60 2.87
N ALA A 137 2.71 -15.60 2.45
CA ALA A 137 1.25 -15.50 2.40
C ALA A 137 0.65 -15.25 3.79
N GLU A 138 1.14 -15.94 4.82
CA GLU A 138 0.70 -15.75 6.21
C GLU A 138 1.02 -14.33 6.74
N ARG A 139 2.23 -13.82 6.46
CA ARG A 139 2.61 -12.45 6.85
C ARG A 139 1.75 -11.42 6.14
N ARG A 140 1.54 -11.59 4.83
CA ARG A 140 0.68 -10.68 4.06
C ARG A 140 -0.74 -10.66 4.63
N ARG A 141 -1.36 -11.82 4.84
CA ARG A 141 -2.69 -11.94 5.44
C ARG A 141 -2.79 -11.25 6.81
N ARG A 142 -1.75 -11.36 7.62
CA ARG A 142 -1.69 -10.72 8.94
C ARG A 142 -1.65 -9.20 8.85
N PHE A 143 -0.83 -8.65 7.96
CA PHE A 143 -0.60 -7.21 7.88
C PHE A 143 -1.47 -6.48 6.89
N GLU A 144 -1.94 -7.17 5.84
CA GLU A 144 -2.79 -6.62 4.79
C GLU A 144 -4.14 -7.36 4.73
N PRO A 145 -4.95 -7.31 5.81
CA PRO A 145 -6.24 -8.03 5.84
C PRO A 145 -7.32 -7.37 4.99
N LEU A 146 -7.07 -6.16 4.51
CA LEU A 146 -8.01 -5.35 3.72
C LEU A 146 -7.35 -4.90 2.42
N GLN A 147 -8.17 -4.67 1.40
CA GLN A 147 -7.76 -4.09 0.12
C GLN A 147 -8.78 -3.06 -0.32
N GLU A 148 -8.32 -1.90 -0.76
CA GLU A 148 -9.20 -0.92 -1.39
C GLU A 148 -9.65 -1.41 -2.78
N ILE A 149 -10.93 -1.23 -3.07
CA ILE A 149 -11.56 -1.67 -4.32
C ILE A 149 -11.71 -0.54 -5.32
N VAL A 150 -12.08 0.67 -4.87
CA VAL A 150 -12.37 1.81 -5.74
C VAL A 150 -12.03 3.13 -5.07
N GLN A 151 -11.54 4.08 -5.86
CA GLN A 151 -11.33 5.47 -5.45
C GLN A 151 -11.37 6.41 -6.66
N THR A 152 -11.09 7.71 -6.46
CA THR A 152 -11.05 8.72 -7.54
C THR A 152 -10.04 8.43 -8.65
N LYS A 153 -9.02 7.62 -8.40
CA LYS A 153 -8.02 7.17 -9.38
C LYS A 153 -8.38 5.83 -10.03
N GLY A 154 -9.67 5.46 -10.07
CA GLY A 154 -10.20 4.31 -10.76
C GLY A 154 -10.54 3.13 -9.87
N ALA A 155 -11.12 2.11 -10.48
CA ALA A 155 -11.49 0.86 -9.82
C ALA A 155 -10.36 -0.15 -9.90
N SER A 156 -10.04 -0.75 -8.75
CA SER A 156 -9.12 -1.88 -8.63
C SER A 156 -9.85 -3.23 -8.55
N GLU A 157 -11.18 -3.23 -8.55
CA GLU A 157 -11.99 -4.45 -8.43
C GLU A 157 -11.79 -5.38 -9.61
N SER A 158 -12.09 -4.87 -10.81
CA SER A 158 -11.95 -5.57 -12.08
C SER A 158 -11.90 -4.57 -13.25
N HIS A 159 -11.76 -5.07 -14.46
CA HIS A 159 -11.75 -4.26 -15.68
C HIS A 159 -12.57 -4.93 -16.79
N THR A 160 -13.13 -4.14 -17.71
CA THR A 160 -13.95 -4.63 -18.83
C THR A 160 -13.21 -5.61 -19.74
N MET A 161 -11.87 -5.51 -19.84
CA MET A 161 -11.05 -6.47 -20.62
C MET A 161 -10.99 -7.88 -20.02
N ILE A 162 -11.31 -8.05 -18.72
CA ILE A 162 -11.23 -9.35 -18.02
C ILE A 162 -12.59 -9.83 -17.51
N SER A 163 -13.56 -8.93 -17.33
CA SER A 163 -14.94 -9.23 -16.92
C SER A 163 -15.91 -8.65 -17.95
N THR A 164 -15.96 -9.27 -19.10
CA THR A 164 -16.71 -8.75 -20.27
C THR A 164 -18.24 -8.81 -20.11
N ASN A 165 -18.73 -9.50 -19.11
CA ASN A 165 -20.17 -9.68 -18.84
C ASN A 165 -20.69 -8.82 -17.68
N ASP A 166 -19.85 -7.95 -17.12
CA ASP A 166 -20.23 -7.08 -16.00
C ASP A 166 -20.52 -5.67 -16.53
N GLU A 167 -21.79 -5.37 -16.69
CA GLU A 167 -22.29 -4.10 -17.23
C GLU A 167 -22.05 -2.89 -16.32
N PHE A 168 -21.67 -3.12 -15.05
CA PHE A 168 -21.46 -2.05 -14.07
C PHE A 168 -20.00 -1.59 -13.97
N LEU A 169 -19.04 -2.32 -14.54
CA LEU A 169 -17.60 -2.01 -14.40
C LEU A 169 -17.21 -0.64 -14.95
N GLU A 170 -17.84 -0.19 -16.04
CA GLU A 170 -17.52 1.10 -16.65
C GLU A 170 -17.74 2.29 -15.72
N TYR A 171 -18.68 2.18 -14.78
CA TYR A 171 -18.96 3.26 -13.81
C TYR A 171 -17.83 3.49 -12.83
N GLY A 172 -16.99 2.48 -12.56
CA GLY A 172 -15.87 2.57 -11.63
C GLY A 172 -14.54 3.00 -12.24
N LEU A 173 -14.41 3.03 -13.56
CA LEU A 173 -13.12 3.29 -14.22
C LEU A 173 -12.62 4.74 -14.04
N ALA A 174 -13.53 5.70 -13.88
CA ALA A 174 -13.23 7.12 -13.63
C ALA A 174 -12.23 7.76 -14.63
N GLY A 175 -12.04 7.15 -15.81
CA GLY A 175 -11.09 7.61 -16.82
C GLY A 175 -9.62 7.32 -16.53
N TRP A 176 -9.30 6.58 -15.49
CA TRP A 176 -7.94 6.16 -15.14
C TRP A 176 -7.60 4.80 -15.76
N GLU A 177 -7.49 4.77 -17.07
CA GLU A 177 -7.14 3.56 -17.84
C GLU A 177 -5.63 3.48 -18.12
N LEU A 178 -4.83 3.64 -17.05
CA LEU A 178 -3.38 3.56 -17.09
C LEU A 178 -2.88 2.35 -16.30
N GLY A 179 -1.74 1.82 -16.68
CA GLY A 179 -1.12 0.69 -16.00
C GLY A 179 -0.31 1.06 -14.77
N ASN A 180 0.22 2.30 -14.74
CA ASN A 180 1.02 2.81 -13.62
C ASN A 180 1.00 4.33 -13.52
N LEU A 181 1.80 4.88 -12.61
CA LEU A 181 1.89 6.30 -12.28
C LEU A 181 3.05 7.03 -12.98
N THR A 182 3.64 6.49 -14.03
CA THR A 182 4.66 7.25 -14.80
C THR A 182 4.05 8.48 -15.45
N LEU A 183 4.88 9.50 -15.73
CA LEU A 183 4.41 10.74 -16.35
C LEU A 183 3.78 10.53 -17.73
N GLN A 184 4.15 9.48 -18.42
CA GLN A 184 3.61 9.10 -19.72
C GLN A 184 2.46 8.09 -19.60
N GLY A 185 2.29 7.49 -18.42
CA GLY A 185 1.39 6.39 -18.16
C GLY A 185 1.80 5.13 -18.93
N GLU A 186 1.75 3.98 -18.25
CA GLU A 186 1.94 2.70 -18.94
C GLU A 186 0.59 2.27 -19.49
N PRO A 187 0.49 1.95 -20.80
CA PRO A 187 -0.77 1.46 -21.35
C PRO A 187 -1.24 0.20 -20.64
N LEU A 188 -2.54 0.09 -20.42
CA LEU A 188 -3.13 -1.15 -19.93
C LEU A 188 -2.84 -2.30 -20.89
N SER A 189 -2.42 -3.43 -20.36
CA SER A 189 -2.21 -4.64 -21.14
C SER A 189 -2.91 -5.84 -20.49
N LYS A 190 -3.36 -6.79 -21.31
CA LYS A 190 -3.99 -8.02 -20.81
C LYS A 190 -3.05 -8.84 -19.93
N ALA A 191 -1.73 -8.71 -20.08
CA ALA A 191 -0.75 -9.45 -19.29
C ALA A 191 -0.74 -9.01 -17.82
N MET A 192 -1.01 -7.74 -17.53
CA MET A 192 -1.04 -7.21 -16.16
C MET A 192 -2.39 -7.40 -15.45
N MET A 193 -3.47 -7.65 -16.20
CA MET A 193 -4.82 -7.75 -15.62
C MET A 193 -4.96 -8.79 -14.51
N PRO A 194 -4.46 -10.05 -14.68
CA PRO A 194 -4.63 -11.09 -13.67
C PRO A 194 -3.96 -10.79 -12.32
N THR A 195 -3.02 -9.86 -12.29
CA THR A 195 -2.23 -9.54 -11.10
C THR A 195 -2.35 -8.08 -10.67
N GLY A 196 -3.10 -7.29 -11.43
CA GLY A 196 -3.38 -5.88 -11.14
C GLY A 196 -4.77 -5.62 -10.57
N TYR A 197 -5.66 -6.60 -10.57
CA TYR A 197 -7.06 -6.43 -10.16
C TYR A 197 -7.48 -7.44 -9.10
N VAL A 198 -8.29 -6.98 -8.15
CA VAL A 198 -8.67 -7.71 -6.93
C VAL A 198 -9.39 -9.01 -7.26
N ARG A 199 -10.42 -8.99 -8.12
CA ARG A 199 -11.19 -10.22 -8.46
C ARG A 199 -10.29 -11.32 -9.02
N THR A 200 -9.42 -10.97 -9.97
CA THR A 200 -8.53 -11.96 -10.59
C THR A 200 -7.38 -12.36 -9.67
N GLY A 201 -6.87 -11.43 -8.88
CA GLY A 201 -5.88 -11.72 -7.84
C GLY A 201 -6.42 -12.69 -6.80
N LEU A 202 -7.66 -12.48 -6.33
CA LEU A 202 -8.33 -13.38 -5.39
C LEU A 202 -8.56 -14.78 -5.98
N LEU A 203 -9.07 -14.85 -7.22
CA LEU A 203 -9.31 -16.13 -7.89
C LEU A 203 -8.00 -16.93 -8.03
N ARG A 204 -6.92 -16.30 -8.48
CA ARG A 204 -5.61 -16.92 -8.55
C ARG A 204 -5.07 -17.33 -7.19
N GLY A 205 -5.35 -16.55 -6.16
CA GLY A 205 -5.00 -16.90 -4.79
C GLY A 205 -5.69 -18.16 -4.31
N LEU A 206 -6.95 -18.39 -4.67
CA LEU A 206 -7.69 -19.61 -4.36
C LEU A 206 -7.16 -20.84 -5.13
N GLU A 207 -6.70 -20.64 -6.36
CA GLU A 207 -6.15 -21.69 -7.21
C GLU A 207 -4.70 -22.04 -6.89
N HIS A 208 -3.98 -21.17 -6.18
CA HIS A 208 -2.57 -21.36 -5.87
C HIS A 208 -2.37 -22.44 -4.77
N PRO A 209 -1.32 -23.29 -4.85
CA PRO A 209 -1.05 -24.33 -3.84
C PRO A 209 -0.91 -23.82 -2.40
N LEU A 210 -0.54 -22.56 -2.22
CA LEU A 210 -0.46 -21.90 -0.91
C LEU A 210 -1.82 -21.39 -0.41
N GLY A 211 -2.90 -21.65 -1.15
CA GLY A 211 -4.20 -21.04 -0.88
C GLY A 211 -4.19 -19.53 -1.20
N GLN A 212 -5.09 -18.81 -0.60
CA GLN A 212 -5.27 -17.37 -0.82
C GLN A 212 -3.97 -16.60 -0.61
N PHE A 213 -3.16 -16.24 -1.52
CA PHE A 213 -1.95 -15.39 -1.45
C PHE A 213 -1.80 -14.49 -0.18
N GLY A 214 -2.41 -14.85 0.93
CA GLY A 214 -2.61 -14.00 2.08
C GLY A 214 -3.59 -12.85 1.84
N ILE A 215 -4.28 -12.84 0.70
CA ILE A 215 -5.22 -11.81 0.32
C ILE A 215 -6.61 -12.35 0.62
N PHE A 216 -7.29 -11.80 1.62
CA PHE A 216 -8.67 -12.08 2.03
C PHE A 216 -8.93 -13.43 2.73
N GLN A 217 -9.11 -13.40 4.02
CA GLN A 217 -10.20 -14.08 4.68
C GLN A 217 -11.20 -13.00 5.13
N GLN A 218 -12.35 -12.96 4.46
CA GLN A 218 -13.57 -12.57 5.13
C GLN A 218 -14.07 -13.81 5.85
N GLU A 219 -14.08 -13.80 7.17
CA GLU A 219 -15.00 -14.59 7.95
C GLU A 219 -16.36 -13.89 7.98
#